data_9a73f4cf600fd15d6ae09283cc1c7f1a
#
_entry.id   9a73f4cf600fd15d6ae09283cc1c7f1a
#
_cell.length_a   1.000
_cell.length_b   1.000
_cell.length_c   1.000
_cell.angle_alpha   90.00
_cell.angle_beta   90.00
_cell.angle_gamma   90.00
#
_symmetry.space_group_name_H-M   'P 1'
#
loop_
_entity.id
_entity.type
_entity.pdbx_description
1 polymer ?
#
loop_
_entity_poly.entity_id
_entity_poly.type
_entity_poly.pdbx_seq_one_letter_code
_entity_poly.pdbx_strand_id
1 'polypeptide(L)'
;DKPRFVAGALGPTNRTSSLSPNVNDPGFRNINFDELKDAYYDQARGLLKGGVDLFLIETVFDTLNCKAALYAVRELLEKQNKDIPVLVSGTITDASGRTLSGQTVEAFWHSIRHADLTAVGLNCALGAEQIRPWLDELSTTADTYAFVYPNAGLPNEFGEYDETPEAMAVIIKEFAESGLVNLVGGCCGTTPDHIKAIAEAVEGVEPRKTPKIDSLTKLSGLEPITIRPDSNFVNVGERTNVTGSARFRRLIKEDNYEEALAVAKQQIENGAQIIDV
;
A
#
# COMPACT_ATOMS: atom_id res chain seq x y z
N ASP A 1 19.97 -28.17 4.20
CA ASP A 1 18.59 -27.62 4.31
C ASP A 1 18.64 -26.10 4.38
N LYS A 2 17.86 -25.45 3.51
CA LYS A 2 17.71 -23.98 3.56
C LYS A 2 16.73 -23.61 4.67
N PRO A 3 16.95 -22.54 5.46
CA PRO A 3 15.96 -22.08 6.44
C PRO A 3 14.63 -21.74 5.75
N ARG A 4 13.54 -21.95 6.47
CA ARG A 4 12.18 -21.59 6.04
C ARG A 4 11.57 -20.71 7.11
N PHE A 5 10.88 -19.67 6.67
CA PHE A 5 10.21 -18.72 7.54
C PHE A 5 8.72 -18.71 7.27
N VAL A 6 7.92 -18.54 8.30
CA VAL A 6 6.47 -18.46 8.23
C VAL A 6 6.05 -17.01 8.34
N ALA A 7 5.45 -16.49 7.28
CA ALA A 7 4.85 -15.16 7.27
C ALA A 7 3.40 -15.24 7.80
N GLY A 8 3.10 -14.49 8.85
CA GLY A 8 1.74 -14.29 9.33
C GLY A 8 1.02 -13.28 8.46
N ALA A 9 0.15 -13.75 7.58
CA ALA A 9 -0.58 -12.89 6.64
C ALA A 9 -1.77 -12.17 7.29
N LEU A 10 -1.85 -10.87 7.08
CA LEU A 10 -2.92 -9.96 7.48
C LEU A 10 -3.49 -9.32 6.22
N GLY A 11 -4.55 -9.92 5.68
CA GLY A 11 -5.22 -9.43 4.49
C GLY A 11 -6.19 -8.27 4.75
N PRO A 12 -6.82 -7.73 3.69
CA PRO A 12 -7.85 -6.71 3.84
C PRO A 12 -9.10 -7.28 4.52
N THR A 13 -9.80 -6.41 5.26
CA THR A 13 -11.10 -6.74 5.83
C THR A 13 -12.22 -6.54 4.79
N ASN A 14 -13.40 -7.07 5.08
CA ASN A 14 -14.61 -6.85 4.27
C ASN A 14 -15.21 -5.44 4.45
N ARG A 15 -14.54 -4.56 5.19
CA ARG A 15 -14.92 -3.15 5.41
C ARG A 15 -13.74 -2.24 5.13
N THR A 16 -14.01 -1.10 4.52
CA THR A 16 -13.02 -0.07 4.19
C THR A 16 -13.28 1.18 5.00
N SER A 17 -12.22 1.82 5.47
CA SER A 17 -12.30 3.05 6.25
C SER A 17 -12.20 4.31 5.39
N SER A 18 -11.65 4.21 4.16
CA SER A 18 -11.52 5.35 3.25
C SER A 18 -12.67 5.44 2.22
N LEU A 19 -13.38 4.34 1.95
CA LEU A 19 -14.42 4.27 0.95
C LEU A 19 -15.80 4.09 1.61
N SER A 20 -16.79 4.83 1.10
CA SER A 20 -18.19 4.61 1.50
C SER A 20 -18.75 3.37 0.81
N PRO A 21 -19.38 2.44 1.53
CA PRO A 21 -20.16 1.36 0.92
C PRO A 21 -21.51 1.85 0.38
N ASN A 22 -21.90 3.09 0.67
CA ASN A 22 -23.15 3.70 0.22
C ASN A 22 -22.86 4.75 -0.85
N VAL A 23 -23.22 4.47 -2.09
CA VAL A 23 -23.00 5.36 -3.25
C VAL A 23 -23.70 6.72 -3.08
N ASN A 24 -24.83 6.75 -2.37
CA ASN A 24 -25.63 7.96 -2.16
C ASN A 24 -25.16 8.78 -0.93
N ASP A 25 -24.26 8.24 -0.13
CA ASP A 25 -23.68 8.91 1.03
C ASP A 25 -22.15 8.70 1.05
N PRO A 26 -21.39 9.53 0.33
CA PRO A 26 -19.93 9.42 0.26
C PRO A 26 -19.22 9.60 1.61
N GLY A 27 -19.86 10.27 2.56
CA GLY A 27 -19.32 10.49 3.91
C GLY A 27 -19.49 9.30 4.85
N PHE A 28 -20.42 8.39 4.56
CA PHE A 28 -20.69 7.25 5.43
C PHE A 28 -19.49 6.30 5.52
N ARG A 29 -19.24 5.83 6.74
CA ARG A 29 -18.26 4.75 7.03
C ARG A 29 -18.92 3.71 7.92
N ASN A 30 -18.79 2.44 7.54
CA ASN A 30 -19.35 1.33 8.31
C ASN A 30 -18.35 0.71 9.29
N ILE A 31 -17.19 1.31 9.43
CA ILE A 31 -16.15 0.96 10.41
C ILE A 31 -15.26 2.18 10.69
N ASN A 32 -14.79 2.32 11.90
CA ASN A 32 -13.83 3.32 12.29
C ASN A 32 -12.42 2.70 12.49
N PHE A 33 -11.44 3.57 12.70
CA PHE A 33 -10.04 3.16 12.85
C PHE A 33 -9.80 2.24 14.05
N ASP A 34 -10.41 2.54 15.19
CA ASP A 34 -10.21 1.76 16.41
C ASP A 34 -10.80 0.35 16.29
N GLU A 35 -11.98 0.22 15.69
CA GLU A 35 -12.59 -1.08 15.42
C GLU A 35 -11.74 -1.93 14.47
N LEU A 36 -11.16 -1.31 13.44
CA LEU A 36 -10.22 -1.99 12.53
C LEU A 36 -8.93 -2.40 13.25
N LYS A 37 -8.36 -1.48 14.02
CA LYS A 37 -7.15 -1.74 14.81
C LYS A 37 -7.36 -2.92 15.75
N ASP A 38 -8.48 -2.96 16.45
CA ASP A 38 -8.77 -4.04 17.40
C ASP A 38 -8.94 -5.39 16.69
N ALA A 39 -9.60 -5.42 15.52
CA ALA A 39 -9.74 -6.62 14.71
C ALA A 39 -8.36 -7.13 14.22
N TYR A 40 -7.51 -6.25 13.70
CA TYR A 40 -6.15 -6.60 13.29
C TYR A 40 -5.26 -7.01 14.46
N TYR A 41 -5.44 -6.39 15.63
CA TYR A 41 -4.71 -6.76 16.85
C TYR A 41 -5.02 -8.20 17.27
N ASP A 42 -6.28 -8.60 17.26
CA ASP A 42 -6.68 -9.96 17.61
C ASP A 42 -6.15 -10.98 16.61
N GLN A 43 -6.17 -10.67 15.31
CA GLN A 43 -5.60 -11.52 14.27
C GLN A 43 -4.08 -11.65 14.43
N ALA A 44 -3.36 -10.53 14.56
CA ALA A 44 -1.91 -10.52 14.75
C ALA A 44 -1.50 -11.27 16.01
N ARG A 45 -2.25 -11.12 17.11
CA ARG A 45 -2.04 -11.87 18.36
C ARG A 45 -2.17 -13.37 18.16
N GLY A 46 -3.15 -13.80 17.37
CA GLY A 46 -3.33 -15.22 17.02
C GLY A 46 -2.13 -15.77 16.23
N LEU A 47 -1.69 -15.03 15.21
CA LEU A 47 -0.54 -15.37 14.39
C LEU A 47 0.76 -15.43 15.21
N LEU A 48 0.98 -14.44 16.07
CA LEU A 48 2.16 -14.38 16.95
C LEU A 48 2.20 -15.57 17.92
N LYS A 49 1.05 -15.96 18.48
CA LYS A 49 0.93 -17.16 19.32
C LYS A 49 1.18 -18.44 18.52
N GLY A 50 0.85 -18.47 17.25
CA GLY A 50 1.12 -19.56 16.33
C GLY A 50 2.62 -19.70 15.98
N GLY A 51 3.43 -18.71 16.32
CA GLY A 51 4.88 -18.77 16.13
C GLY A 51 5.34 -18.32 14.74
N VAL A 52 4.69 -17.30 14.15
CA VAL A 52 5.16 -16.71 12.88
C VAL A 52 6.52 -16.04 13.05
N ASP A 53 7.34 -16.07 12.01
CA ASP A 53 8.67 -15.47 11.98
C ASP A 53 8.63 -13.99 11.54
N LEU A 54 7.60 -13.61 10.79
CA LEU A 54 7.38 -12.24 10.29
C LEU A 54 5.90 -11.97 10.09
N PHE A 55 5.52 -10.69 10.03
CA PHE A 55 4.18 -10.26 9.63
C PHE A 55 4.19 -9.77 8.18
N LEU A 56 3.16 -10.12 7.42
CA LEU A 56 2.91 -9.64 6.07
C LEU A 56 1.50 -9.04 5.99
N ILE A 57 1.43 -7.71 5.97
CA ILE A 57 0.18 -7.00 5.69
C ILE A 57 0.05 -6.92 4.17
N GLU A 58 -0.86 -7.69 3.59
CA GLU A 58 -0.92 -7.91 2.15
C GLU A 58 -2.21 -7.47 1.49
N THR A 59 -2.15 -7.29 0.16
CA THR A 59 -3.31 -6.95 -0.68
C THR A 59 -3.96 -5.64 -0.26
N VAL A 60 -3.11 -4.67 0.10
CA VAL A 60 -3.56 -3.37 0.59
C VAL A 60 -4.08 -2.54 -0.58
N PHE A 61 -5.36 -2.24 -0.55
CA PHE A 61 -6.03 -1.33 -1.48
C PHE A 61 -6.63 -0.08 -0.80
N ASP A 62 -6.61 -0.04 0.53
CA ASP A 62 -6.99 1.10 1.39
C ASP A 62 -5.89 1.34 2.43
N THR A 63 -5.18 2.46 2.30
CA THR A 63 -4.04 2.77 3.17
C THR A 63 -4.44 3.13 4.60
N LEU A 64 -5.68 3.57 4.86
CA LEU A 64 -6.14 3.78 6.22
C LEU A 64 -6.36 2.44 6.94
N ASN A 65 -6.90 1.43 6.25
CA ASN A 65 -6.95 0.06 6.76
C ASN A 65 -5.53 -0.48 7.04
N CYS A 66 -4.59 -0.25 6.12
CA CYS A 66 -3.19 -0.64 6.31
C CYS A 66 -2.58 0.02 7.56
N LYS A 67 -2.82 1.31 7.78
CA LYS A 67 -2.34 2.02 8.97
C LYS A 67 -2.94 1.45 10.26
N ALA A 68 -4.20 1.04 10.25
CA ALA A 68 -4.81 0.36 11.39
C ALA A 68 -4.13 -0.99 11.69
N ALA A 69 -3.83 -1.77 10.64
CA ALA A 69 -3.09 -3.03 10.77
C ALA A 69 -1.65 -2.81 11.27
N LEU A 70 -0.94 -1.83 10.71
CA LEU A 70 0.41 -1.45 11.15
C LEU A 70 0.44 -1.03 12.61
N TYR A 71 -0.51 -0.18 13.02
CA TYR A 71 -0.62 0.26 14.40
C TYR A 71 -0.86 -0.93 15.34
N ALA A 72 -1.79 -1.82 14.99
CA ALA A 72 -2.11 -3.02 15.76
C ALA A 72 -0.90 -3.95 15.93
N VAL A 73 -0.17 -4.20 14.84
CA VAL A 73 1.04 -5.04 14.86
C VAL A 73 2.13 -4.40 15.75
N ARG A 74 2.40 -3.10 15.58
CA ARG A 74 3.39 -2.38 16.39
C ARG A 74 3.03 -2.38 17.86
N GLU A 75 1.78 -2.05 18.21
CA GLU A 75 1.28 -2.10 19.59
C GLU A 75 1.44 -3.49 20.21
N LEU A 76 1.13 -4.54 19.45
CA LEU A 76 1.30 -5.93 19.90
C LEU A 76 2.77 -6.26 20.17
N LEU A 77 3.67 -5.92 19.23
CA LEU A 77 5.10 -6.21 19.34
C LEU A 77 5.73 -5.49 20.53
N GLU A 78 5.37 -4.21 20.72
CA GLU A 78 5.80 -3.42 21.88
C GLU A 78 5.34 -4.06 23.20
N LYS A 79 4.05 -4.41 23.32
CA LYS A 79 3.50 -5.07 24.52
C LYS A 79 4.14 -6.42 24.81
N GLN A 80 4.58 -7.14 23.78
CA GLN A 80 5.23 -8.46 23.92
C GLN A 80 6.75 -8.37 23.98
N ASN A 81 7.33 -7.16 23.89
CA ASN A 81 8.76 -6.91 23.80
C ASN A 81 9.44 -7.80 22.75
N LYS A 82 8.87 -7.83 21.54
CA LYS A 82 9.35 -8.60 20.39
C LYS A 82 9.73 -7.70 19.24
N ASP A 83 10.80 -8.07 18.55
CA ASP A 83 11.22 -7.46 17.29
C ASP A 83 11.05 -8.51 16.18
N ILE A 84 9.97 -8.37 15.41
CA ILE A 84 9.61 -9.27 14.30
C ILE A 84 9.48 -8.43 13.05
N PRO A 85 10.10 -8.84 11.91
CA PRO A 85 10.01 -8.12 10.65
C PRO A 85 8.55 -7.92 10.20
N VAL A 86 8.26 -6.73 9.65
CA VAL A 86 6.96 -6.38 9.09
C VAL A 86 7.13 -6.02 7.63
N LEU A 87 6.37 -6.69 6.77
CA LEU A 87 6.30 -6.47 5.34
C LEU A 87 4.91 -5.95 4.98
N VAL A 88 4.84 -5.09 3.96
CA VAL A 88 3.55 -4.59 3.43
C VAL A 88 3.52 -4.72 1.92
N SER A 89 2.44 -5.24 1.34
CA SER A 89 2.22 -5.21 -0.11
C SER A 89 0.92 -4.50 -0.48
N GLY A 90 1.05 -3.55 -1.42
CA GLY A 90 -0.08 -2.86 -2.03
C GLY A 90 -0.64 -3.64 -3.23
N THR A 91 -1.89 -3.38 -3.55
CA THR A 91 -2.55 -3.96 -4.71
C THR A 91 -2.99 -2.85 -5.66
N ILE A 92 -2.45 -2.89 -6.87
CA ILE A 92 -2.84 -2.00 -7.95
C ILE A 92 -4.02 -2.65 -8.67
N THR A 93 -5.15 -1.96 -8.67
CA THR A 93 -6.43 -2.54 -9.08
C THR A 93 -6.73 -2.43 -10.56
N ASP A 94 -6.01 -1.56 -11.26
CA ASP A 94 -6.23 -1.32 -12.69
C ASP A 94 -4.97 -0.81 -13.41
N ALA A 95 -5.08 -0.64 -14.72
CA ALA A 95 -4.00 -0.16 -15.57
C ALA A 95 -3.62 1.32 -15.36
N SER A 96 -4.35 2.07 -14.52
CA SER A 96 -3.99 3.45 -14.17
C SER A 96 -2.90 3.54 -13.09
N GLY A 97 -2.51 2.40 -12.50
CA GLY A 97 -1.48 2.34 -11.48
C GLY A 97 -1.94 2.78 -10.09
N ARG A 98 -3.24 2.67 -9.82
CA ARG A 98 -3.81 3.12 -8.56
C ARG A 98 -4.35 1.97 -7.71
N THR A 99 -4.30 2.15 -6.41
CA THR A 99 -5.05 1.33 -5.46
C THR A 99 -6.55 1.63 -5.60
N LEU A 100 -7.41 0.77 -5.04
CA LEU A 100 -8.87 1.00 -5.06
C LEU A 100 -9.29 2.31 -4.39
N SER A 101 -8.54 2.77 -3.38
CA SER A 101 -8.75 4.08 -2.75
C SER A 101 -8.20 5.26 -3.56
N GLY A 102 -7.61 5.01 -4.73
CA GLY A 102 -7.20 6.01 -5.71
C GLY A 102 -5.74 6.48 -5.61
N GLN A 103 -4.94 5.94 -4.71
CA GLN A 103 -3.54 6.34 -4.54
C GLN A 103 -2.62 5.75 -5.61
N THR A 104 -1.67 6.55 -6.10
CA THR A 104 -0.53 6.06 -6.90
C THR A 104 0.42 5.22 -6.04
N VAL A 105 1.33 4.49 -6.68
CA VAL A 105 2.32 3.64 -5.99
C VAL A 105 3.22 4.47 -5.07
N GLU A 106 3.72 5.62 -5.54
CA GLU A 106 4.54 6.51 -4.72
C GLU A 106 3.74 7.10 -3.56
N ALA A 107 2.48 7.49 -3.77
CA ALA A 107 1.60 7.96 -2.69
C ALA A 107 1.32 6.87 -1.65
N PHE A 108 1.08 5.64 -2.10
CA PHE A 108 0.96 4.48 -1.21
C PHE A 108 2.21 4.31 -0.35
N TRP A 109 3.41 4.29 -0.96
CA TRP A 109 4.65 4.16 -0.22
C TRP A 109 4.84 5.28 0.80
N HIS A 110 4.64 6.55 0.40
CA HIS A 110 4.77 7.68 1.32
C HIS A 110 3.78 7.63 2.49
N SER A 111 2.60 7.04 2.28
CA SER A 111 1.59 6.88 3.34
C SER A 111 2.03 5.94 4.46
N ILE A 112 2.87 4.94 4.17
CA ILE A 112 3.24 3.87 5.11
C ILE A 112 4.72 3.85 5.48
N ARG A 113 5.57 4.59 4.78
CA ARG A 113 7.03 4.62 4.99
C ARG A 113 7.44 4.87 6.44
N HIS A 114 6.67 5.67 7.18
CA HIS A 114 6.93 5.98 8.59
C HIS A 114 6.86 4.76 9.53
N ALA A 115 6.34 3.63 9.06
CA ALA A 115 6.20 2.42 9.87
C ALA A 115 7.48 1.57 9.99
N ASP A 116 8.61 2.03 9.42
CA ASP A 116 9.91 1.35 9.48
C ASP A 116 9.81 -0.13 9.05
N LEU A 117 9.37 -0.33 7.81
CA LEU A 117 9.12 -1.65 7.25
C LEU A 117 10.41 -2.35 6.84
N THR A 118 10.48 -3.66 7.02
CA THR A 118 11.56 -4.49 6.47
C THR A 118 11.51 -4.55 4.95
N ALA A 119 10.32 -4.65 4.38
CA ALA A 119 10.12 -4.65 2.94
C ALA A 119 8.75 -4.09 2.55
N VAL A 120 8.67 -3.51 1.35
CA VAL A 120 7.42 -3.08 0.71
C VAL A 120 7.32 -3.70 -0.68
N GLY A 121 6.11 -4.04 -1.10
CA GLY A 121 5.91 -4.72 -2.37
C GLY A 121 4.55 -4.49 -2.99
N LEU A 122 4.33 -5.22 -4.08
CA LEU A 122 3.05 -5.28 -4.79
C LEU A 122 2.62 -6.74 -4.96
N ASN A 123 1.33 -7.00 -4.85
CA ASN A 123 0.77 -8.32 -5.09
C ASN A 123 -0.63 -8.28 -5.66
N CYS A 124 -1.05 -9.39 -6.23
CA CYS A 124 -2.41 -9.66 -6.65
C CYS A 124 -2.94 -8.70 -7.75
N ALA A 125 -4.21 -8.84 -8.10
CA ALA A 125 -4.99 -8.13 -9.12
C ALA A 125 -4.42 -8.23 -10.55
N LEU A 126 -3.13 -8.01 -10.73
CA LEU A 126 -2.44 -8.02 -12.02
C LEU A 126 -1.53 -9.24 -12.16
N GLY A 127 -1.31 -9.68 -13.40
CA GLY A 127 -0.25 -10.62 -13.74
C GLY A 127 1.13 -9.96 -13.73
N ALA A 128 2.18 -10.76 -13.88
CA ALA A 128 3.55 -10.30 -13.79
C ALA A 128 3.87 -9.19 -14.81
N GLU A 129 3.42 -9.35 -16.05
CA GLU A 129 3.67 -8.36 -17.11
C GLU A 129 3.03 -6.99 -16.80
N GLN A 130 1.78 -6.99 -16.33
CA GLN A 130 1.03 -5.76 -16.06
C GLN A 130 1.51 -5.02 -14.81
N ILE A 131 2.07 -5.74 -13.81
CA ILE A 131 2.55 -5.12 -12.57
C ILE A 131 3.92 -4.45 -12.72
N ARG A 132 4.67 -4.78 -13.77
CA ARG A 132 6.04 -4.34 -13.99
C ARG A 132 6.27 -2.83 -13.90
N PRO A 133 5.49 -1.95 -14.55
CA PRO A 133 5.70 -0.50 -14.48
C PRO A 133 5.59 0.04 -13.06
N TRP A 134 4.67 -0.50 -12.29
CA TRP A 134 4.39 -0.10 -10.91
C TRP A 134 5.45 -0.61 -9.93
N LEU A 135 6.01 -1.78 -10.23
CA LEU A 135 7.14 -2.31 -9.50
C LEU A 135 8.41 -1.47 -9.75
N ASP A 136 8.63 -1.01 -10.97
CA ASP A 136 9.73 -0.11 -11.31
C ASP A 136 9.62 1.21 -10.55
N GLU A 137 8.44 1.84 -10.52
CA GLU A 137 8.17 3.04 -9.72
C GLU A 137 8.47 2.80 -8.23
N LEU A 138 7.95 1.71 -7.66
CA LEU A 138 8.19 1.35 -6.26
C LEU A 138 9.68 1.11 -5.99
N SER A 139 10.37 0.41 -6.88
CA SER A 139 11.78 0.07 -6.72
C SER A 139 12.69 1.28 -6.68
N THR A 140 12.33 2.36 -7.37
CA THR A 140 13.09 3.62 -7.42
C THR A 140 12.79 4.55 -6.25
N THR A 141 11.62 4.42 -5.61
CA THR A 141 11.13 5.31 -4.54
C THR A 141 11.25 4.73 -3.14
N ALA A 142 11.27 3.39 -3.01
CA ALA A 142 11.35 2.72 -1.71
C ALA A 142 12.79 2.58 -1.21
N ASP A 143 13.08 3.14 -0.04
CA ASP A 143 14.36 3.05 0.66
C ASP A 143 14.44 1.86 1.64
N THR A 144 13.62 0.84 1.41
CA THR A 144 13.65 -0.47 2.06
C THR A 144 13.70 -1.59 1.02
N TYR A 145 13.72 -2.85 1.41
CA TYR A 145 13.66 -3.96 0.45
C TYR A 145 12.35 -3.92 -0.34
N ALA A 146 12.42 -4.26 -1.63
CA ALA A 146 11.27 -4.34 -2.51
C ALA A 146 10.94 -5.79 -2.86
N PHE A 147 9.64 -6.10 -2.99
CA PHE A 147 9.19 -7.44 -3.35
C PHE A 147 7.95 -7.44 -4.25
N VAL A 148 7.73 -8.56 -4.93
CA VAL A 148 6.54 -8.76 -5.76
C VAL A 148 6.10 -10.23 -5.74
N TYR A 149 4.79 -10.45 -5.69
CA TYR A 149 4.16 -11.75 -5.92
C TYR A 149 2.85 -11.57 -6.68
N PRO A 150 2.94 -11.52 -8.03
CA PRO A 150 1.80 -11.33 -8.91
C PRO A 150 0.94 -12.60 -9.01
N ASN A 151 -0.23 -12.47 -9.65
CA ASN A 151 -1.03 -13.61 -10.05
C ASN A 151 -0.35 -14.37 -11.20
N ALA A 152 -0.74 -15.63 -11.42
CA ALA A 152 -0.37 -16.41 -12.60
C ALA A 152 -1.18 -15.94 -13.83
N GLY A 153 -0.92 -14.71 -14.28
CA GLY A 153 -1.68 -14.01 -15.30
C GLY A 153 -2.95 -13.33 -14.77
N LEU A 154 -3.85 -13.00 -15.69
CA LEU A 154 -5.19 -12.50 -15.38
C LEU A 154 -6.19 -13.65 -15.34
N PRO A 155 -7.25 -13.57 -14.53
CA PRO A 155 -8.28 -14.61 -14.53
C PRO A 155 -9.01 -14.64 -15.89
N ASN A 156 -9.23 -15.84 -16.40
CA ASN A 156 -10.01 -16.09 -17.60
C ASN A 156 -11.53 -15.92 -17.33
N GLU A 157 -12.38 -16.16 -18.34
CA GLU A 157 -13.84 -16.04 -18.23
C GLU A 157 -14.48 -16.98 -17.19
N PHE A 158 -13.76 -18.03 -16.77
CA PHE A 158 -14.18 -18.98 -15.74
C PHE A 158 -13.58 -18.64 -14.36
N GLY A 159 -12.77 -17.58 -14.27
CA GLY A 159 -12.05 -17.18 -13.04
C GLY A 159 -10.80 -18.02 -12.76
N GLU A 160 -10.33 -18.81 -13.73
CA GLU A 160 -9.12 -19.62 -13.63
C GLU A 160 -7.89 -18.84 -14.13
N TYR A 161 -6.70 -19.27 -13.73
CA TYR A 161 -5.44 -18.66 -14.10
C TYR A 161 -4.64 -19.59 -14.99
N ASP A 162 -4.27 -19.11 -16.18
CA ASP A 162 -3.72 -19.96 -17.25
C ASP A 162 -2.23 -19.71 -17.53
N GLU A 163 -1.59 -18.76 -16.83
CA GLU A 163 -0.15 -18.50 -17.02
C GLU A 163 0.66 -19.68 -16.48
N THR A 164 1.57 -20.20 -17.33
CA THR A 164 2.37 -21.37 -16.95
C THR A 164 3.53 -20.99 -16.02
N PRO A 165 4.07 -21.95 -15.23
CA PRO A 165 5.25 -21.74 -14.39
C PRO A 165 6.44 -21.14 -15.15
N GLU A 166 6.70 -21.64 -16.38
CA GLU A 166 7.81 -21.20 -17.22
C GLU A 166 7.62 -19.76 -17.73
N ALA A 167 6.39 -19.42 -18.16
CA ALA A 167 6.08 -18.07 -18.63
C ALA A 167 6.24 -17.05 -17.52
N MET A 168 5.67 -17.32 -16.35
CA MET A 168 5.78 -16.46 -15.19
C MET A 168 7.24 -16.31 -14.72
N ALA A 169 8.01 -17.40 -14.70
CA ALA A 169 9.41 -17.40 -14.28
C ALA A 169 10.30 -16.52 -15.17
N VAL A 170 10.04 -16.48 -16.49
CA VAL A 170 10.76 -15.60 -17.43
C VAL A 170 10.57 -14.12 -17.06
N ILE A 171 9.35 -13.72 -16.75
CA ILE A 171 9.04 -12.32 -16.41
C ILE A 171 9.64 -11.95 -15.04
N ILE A 172 9.48 -12.83 -14.05
CA ILE A 172 10.06 -12.61 -12.71
C ILE A 172 11.59 -12.55 -12.75
N LYS A 173 12.22 -13.35 -13.61
CA LYS A 173 13.65 -13.27 -13.85
C LYS A 173 14.08 -11.91 -14.39
N GLU A 174 13.33 -11.36 -15.34
CA GLU A 174 13.58 -10.02 -15.87
C GLU A 174 13.51 -8.95 -14.75
N PHE A 175 12.56 -9.06 -13.81
CA PHE A 175 12.50 -8.15 -12.67
C PHE A 175 13.76 -8.23 -11.80
N ALA A 176 14.24 -9.43 -11.55
CA ALA A 176 15.45 -9.65 -10.77
C ALA A 176 16.70 -9.12 -11.50
N GLU A 177 16.87 -9.45 -12.80
CA GLU A 177 18.00 -8.99 -13.62
C GLU A 177 17.99 -7.47 -13.81
N SER A 178 16.83 -6.84 -13.87
CA SER A 178 16.67 -5.38 -13.89
C SER A 178 16.89 -4.72 -12.52
N GLY A 179 17.17 -5.49 -11.47
CA GLY A 179 17.44 -4.97 -10.13
C GLY A 179 16.22 -4.33 -9.46
N LEU A 180 15.01 -4.83 -9.73
CA LEU A 180 13.76 -4.26 -9.20
C LEU A 180 13.36 -4.86 -7.84
N VAL A 181 13.85 -6.05 -7.51
CA VAL A 181 13.33 -6.82 -6.37
C VAL A 181 14.42 -7.43 -5.49
N ASN A 182 14.06 -7.66 -4.22
CA ASN A 182 14.83 -8.41 -3.23
C ASN A 182 14.16 -9.74 -2.89
N LEU A 183 12.81 -9.82 -2.97
CA LEU A 183 12.04 -11.03 -2.77
C LEU A 183 11.03 -11.18 -3.91
N VAL A 184 10.76 -12.40 -4.29
CA VAL A 184 9.82 -12.77 -5.35
C VAL A 184 8.96 -13.94 -4.93
N GLY A 185 7.77 -14.03 -5.50
CA GLY A 185 6.84 -15.12 -5.24
C GLY A 185 5.66 -15.10 -6.18
N GLY A 186 4.57 -15.70 -5.77
CA GLY A 186 3.32 -15.74 -6.52
C GLY A 186 2.10 -15.61 -5.64
N CYS A 187 1.00 -15.11 -6.21
CA CYS A 187 -0.30 -14.93 -5.56
C CYS A 187 -1.34 -15.86 -6.19
N CYS A 188 -2.48 -15.35 -6.61
CA CYS A 188 -3.58 -16.18 -7.14
C CYS A 188 -3.16 -17.00 -8.37
N GLY A 189 -3.60 -18.24 -8.41
CA GLY A 189 -3.31 -19.18 -9.49
C GLY A 189 -1.93 -19.83 -9.45
N THR A 190 -1.00 -19.37 -8.59
CA THR A 190 0.33 -19.99 -8.49
C THR A 190 0.30 -21.31 -7.73
N THR A 191 1.07 -22.26 -8.25
CA THR A 191 1.23 -23.61 -7.71
C THR A 191 2.66 -23.82 -7.21
N PRO A 192 2.98 -24.94 -6.53
CA PRO A 192 4.35 -25.29 -6.19
C PRO A 192 5.30 -25.29 -7.38
N ASP A 193 4.83 -25.64 -8.57
CA ASP A 193 5.66 -25.65 -9.79
C ASP A 193 6.02 -24.22 -10.22
N HIS A 194 5.10 -23.26 -10.10
CA HIS A 194 5.40 -21.84 -10.31
C HIS A 194 6.50 -21.35 -9.36
N ILE A 195 6.36 -21.64 -8.07
CA ILE A 195 7.35 -21.21 -7.06
C ILE A 195 8.70 -21.85 -7.32
N LYS A 196 8.72 -23.12 -7.73
CA LYS A 196 9.95 -23.81 -8.11
C LYS A 196 10.62 -23.14 -9.32
N ALA A 197 9.87 -22.91 -10.40
CA ALA A 197 10.36 -22.28 -11.61
C ALA A 197 10.90 -20.88 -11.35
N ILE A 198 10.19 -20.07 -10.55
CA ILE A 198 10.63 -18.73 -10.11
C ILE A 198 11.95 -18.85 -9.33
N ALA A 199 12.02 -19.73 -8.35
CA ALA A 199 13.20 -19.89 -7.51
C ALA A 199 14.45 -20.30 -8.33
N GLU A 200 14.27 -21.22 -9.29
CA GLU A 200 15.34 -21.63 -10.21
C GLU A 200 15.74 -20.50 -11.17
N ALA A 201 14.78 -19.70 -11.65
CA ALA A 201 15.04 -18.62 -12.59
C ALA A 201 15.85 -17.44 -11.98
N VAL A 202 15.68 -17.17 -10.68
CA VAL A 202 16.38 -16.08 -9.98
C VAL A 202 17.64 -16.55 -9.23
N GLU A 203 17.98 -17.83 -9.32
CA GLU A 203 19.17 -18.36 -8.64
C GLU A 203 20.44 -17.68 -9.15
N GLY A 204 21.24 -17.12 -8.23
CA GLY A 204 22.48 -16.42 -8.55
C GLY A 204 22.32 -15.01 -9.12
N VAL A 205 21.11 -14.51 -9.27
CA VAL A 205 20.89 -13.10 -9.66
C VAL A 205 21.13 -12.19 -8.46
N GLU A 206 21.88 -11.10 -8.68
CA GLU A 206 22.14 -10.10 -7.65
C GLU A 206 20.83 -9.41 -7.20
N PRO A 207 20.57 -9.29 -5.90
CA PRO A 207 19.39 -8.61 -5.43
C PRO A 207 19.44 -7.11 -5.68
N ARG A 208 18.26 -6.48 -5.73
CA ARG A 208 18.13 -5.02 -5.84
C ARG A 208 18.94 -4.31 -4.77
N LYS A 209 19.66 -3.27 -5.17
CA LYS A 209 20.33 -2.33 -4.25
C LYS A 209 19.32 -1.27 -3.80
N THR A 210 19.12 -1.16 -2.50
CA THR A 210 18.25 -0.13 -1.93
C THR A 210 18.76 1.26 -2.30
N PRO A 211 17.94 2.12 -2.94
CA PRO A 211 18.36 3.46 -3.32
C PRO A 211 18.56 4.36 -2.11
N LYS A 212 19.47 5.31 -2.24
CA LYS A 212 19.56 6.43 -1.31
C LYS A 212 18.53 7.47 -1.70
N ILE A 213 17.59 7.73 -0.82
CA ILE A 213 16.52 8.71 -1.02
C ILE A 213 16.84 9.97 -0.20
N ASP A 214 16.78 11.13 -0.86
CA ASP A 214 16.99 12.41 -0.19
C ASP A 214 15.95 12.63 0.93
N SER A 215 16.43 13.19 2.04
CA SER A 215 15.57 13.56 3.17
C SER A 215 14.83 14.87 2.84
N LEU A 216 13.77 14.74 2.06
CA LEU A 216 12.88 15.84 1.67
C LEU A 216 11.52 15.68 2.36
N THR A 217 10.79 16.79 2.47
CA THR A 217 9.40 16.75 2.92
C THR A 217 8.54 16.07 1.85
N LYS A 218 7.95 14.96 2.21
CA LYS A 218 7.07 14.15 1.35
C LYS A 218 5.71 14.02 2.00
N LEU A 219 4.68 14.35 1.24
CA LEU A 219 3.28 14.28 1.67
C LEU A 219 2.53 13.35 0.70
N SER A 220 1.50 12.70 1.21
CA SER A 220 0.69 11.76 0.44
C SER A 220 -0.79 12.08 0.56
N GLY A 221 -1.38 12.47 -0.57
CA GLY A 221 -2.82 12.40 -0.81
C GLY A 221 -3.14 11.20 -1.70
N LEU A 222 -3.91 11.40 -2.77
CA LEU A 222 -4.02 10.44 -3.87
C LEU A 222 -2.76 10.45 -4.73
N GLU A 223 -2.16 11.64 -4.87
CA GLU A 223 -0.86 11.88 -5.51
C GLU A 223 0.18 12.21 -4.44
N PRO A 224 1.47 11.94 -4.70
CA PRO A 224 2.55 12.36 -3.82
C PRO A 224 2.90 13.83 -4.04
N ILE A 225 3.33 14.51 -2.98
CA ILE A 225 4.01 15.81 -3.07
C ILE A 225 5.38 15.68 -2.42
N THR A 226 6.43 15.99 -3.19
CA THR A 226 7.80 16.11 -2.67
C THR A 226 8.25 17.56 -2.79
N ILE A 227 8.52 18.21 -1.66
CA ILE A 227 9.01 19.58 -1.63
C ILE A 227 10.53 19.53 -1.79
N ARG A 228 11.03 20.07 -2.91
CA ARG A 228 12.43 20.08 -3.29
C ARG A 228 13.00 21.50 -3.22
N PRO A 229 14.32 21.67 -3.20
CA PRO A 229 14.94 23.01 -3.22
C PRO A 229 14.61 23.83 -4.48
N ASP A 230 14.30 23.16 -5.58
CA ASP A 230 13.90 23.76 -6.85
C ASP A 230 12.38 23.81 -7.07
N SER A 231 11.60 23.35 -6.09
CA SER A 231 10.13 23.49 -6.13
C SER A 231 9.72 24.95 -6.12
N ASN A 232 8.70 25.28 -6.89
CA ASN A 232 8.03 26.56 -6.80
C ASN A 232 7.35 26.71 -5.43
N PHE A 233 6.85 27.92 -5.16
CA PHE A 233 6.10 28.18 -3.94
C PHE A 233 4.92 27.22 -3.78
N VAL A 234 4.85 26.55 -2.62
CA VAL A 234 3.79 25.59 -2.29
C VAL A 234 2.72 26.32 -1.47
N ASN A 235 1.52 26.40 -2.03
CA ASN A 235 0.38 27.02 -1.38
C ASN A 235 -0.36 26.03 -0.48
N VAL A 236 -0.60 26.41 0.78
CA VAL A 236 -1.50 25.71 1.69
C VAL A 236 -2.80 26.51 1.83
N GLY A 237 -3.92 25.91 1.49
CA GLY A 237 -5.24 26.51 1.65
C GLY A 237 -5.79 26.29 3.06
N GLU A 238 -6.02 27.35 3.82
CA GLU A 238 -6.49 27.30 5.23
C GLU A 238 -7.99 27.61 5.39
N ARG A 239 -8.75 27.77 4.29
CA ARG A 239 -10.17 28.13 4.38
C ARG A 239 -11.06 26.99 4.86
N THR A 240 -10.53 25.78 4.89
CA THR A 240 -11.14 24.55 5.43
C THR A 240 -10.73 24.24 6.87
N ASN A 241 -9.91 25.07 7.49
CA ASN A 241 -9.60 24.97 8.91
C ASN A 241 -10.74 25.59 9.76
N VAL A 242 -11.41 24.79 10.59
CA VAL A 242 -12.54 25.24 11.44
C VAL A 242 -12.12 26.29 12.48
N THR A 243 -10.84 26.33 12.85
CA THR A 243 -10.31 27.33 13.80
C THR A 243 -10.10 28.67 13.10
N GLY A 244 -9.51 28.66 11.91
CA GLY A 244 -9.16 29.86 11.15
C GLY A 244 -10.30 30.44 10.30
N SER A 245 -11.29 29.63 9.91
CA SER A 245 -12.37 30.01 8.99
C SER A 245 -13.74 30.00 9.68
N ALA A 246 -14.25 31.18 10.03
CA ALA A 246 -15.59 31.32 10.62
C ALA A 246 -16.71 30.80 9.69
N ARG A 247 -16.55 31.00 8.36
CA ARG A 247 -17.51 30.49 7.35
C ARG A 247 -17.52 28.96 7.37
N PHE A 248 -16.35 28.33 7.25
CA PHE A 248 -16.24 26.87 7.21
C PHE A 248 -16.74 26.23 8.50
N ARG A 249 -16.35 26.81 9.67
CA ARG A 249 -16.88 26.37 10.99
C ARG A 249 -18.40 26.38 11.06
N ARG A 250 -19.04 27.44 10.53
CA ARG A 250 -20.51 27.50 10.49
C ARG A 250 -21.09 26.40 9.64
N LEU A 251 -20.54 26.19 8.43
CA LEU A 251 -21.02 25.15 7.49
C LEU A 251 -20.92 23.74 8.10
N ILE A 252 -19.82 23.44 8.79
CA ILE A 252 -19.65 22.17 9.50
C ILE A 252 -20.66 22.02 10.65
N LYS A 253 -20.91 23.07 11.43
CA LYS A 253 -21.89 23.04 12.52
C LYS A 253 -23.35 22.90 12.07
N GLU A 254 -23.63 23.35 10.86
CA GLU A 254 -24.95 23.29 10.23
C GLU A 254 -25.13 22.03 9.36
N ASP A 255 -24.14 21.11 9.36
CA ASP A 255 -24.06 19.93 8.51
C ASP A 255 -24.21 20.23 6.98
N ASN A 256 -23.85 21.46 6.59
CA ASN A 256 -23.88 21.88 5.20
C ASN A 256 -22.57 21.50 4.48
N TYR A 257 -22.40 20.21 4.27
CA TYR A 257 -21.18 19.65 3.68
C TYR A 257 -21.01 20.00 2.19
N GLU A 258 -22.10 20.24 1.47
CA GLU A 258 -22.03 20.64 0.05
C GLU A 258 -21.30 21.97 -0.11
N GLU A 259 -21.70 23.00 0.65
CA GLU A 259 -20.99 24.28 0.64
C GLU A 259 -19.60 24.20 1.27
N ALA A 260 -19.40 23.35 2.28
CA ALA A 260 -18.07 23.12 2.85
C ALA A 260 -17.10 22.54 1.82
N LEU A 261 -17.53 21.55 1.05
CA LEU A 261 -16.75 20.99 -0.08
C LEU A 261 -16.49 22.01 -1.18
N ALA A 262 -17.45 22.91 -1.46
CA ALA A 262 -17.24 24.01 -2.41
C ALA A 262 -16.13 24.96 -1.94
N VAL A 263 -15.98 25.21 -0.63
CA VAL A 263 -14.86 25.99 -0.08
C VAL A 263 -13.52 25.25 -0.31
N ALA A 264 -13.47 23.94 -0.10
CA ALA A 264 -12.28 23.13 -0.38
C ALA A 264 -11.91 23.19 -1.87
N LYS A 265 -12.88 22.92 -2.74
CA LYS A 265 -12.71 22.97 -4.21
C LYS A 265 -12.17 24.30 -4.69
N GLN A 266 -12.72 25.41 -4.20
CA GLN A 266 -12.29 26.76 -4.57
C GLN A 266 -10.81 27.01 -4.24
N GLN A 267 -10.28 26.45 -3.15
CA GLN A 267 -8.87 26.59 -2.81
C GLN A 267 -7.98 25.88 -3.82
N ILE A 268 -8.38 24.67 -4.24
CA ILE A 268 -7.65 23.89 -5.26
C ILE A 268 -7.67 24.63 -6.60
N GLU A 269 -8.83 25.12 -7.04
CA GLU A 269 -9.00 25.88 -8.27
C GLU A 269 -8.17 27.18 -8.27
N ASN A 270 -7.92 27.76 -7.11
CA ASN A 270 -7.05 28.92 -6.91
C ASN A 270 -5.57 28.57 -6.67
N GLY A 271 -5.17 27.33 -6.87
CA GLY A 271 -3.78 26.87 -6.90
C GLY A 271 -3.21 26.40 -5.56
N ALA A 272 -4.04 26.02 -4.60
CA ALA A 272 -3.56 25.31 -3.42
C ALA A 272 -3.15 23.87 -3.76
N GLN A 273 -1.94 23.50 -3.41
CA GLN A 273 -1.44 22.12 -3.51
C GLN A 273 -1.77 21.28 -2.27
N ILE A 274 -1.98 21.94 -1.15
CA ILE A 274 -2.29 21.34 0.13
C ILE A 274 -3.51 22.04 0.71
N ILE A 275 -4.38 21.32 1.38
CA ILE A 275 -5.51 21.87 2.13
C ILE A 275 -5.33 21.50 3.61
N ASP A 276 -5.40 22.49 4.47
CA ASP A 276 -5.48 22.33 5.93
C ASP A 276 -6.97 22.16 6.33
N VAL A 277 -7.28 21.09 7.05
CA VAL A 277 -8.64 20.71 7.44
C VAL A 277 -8.75 20.58 8.95
#